data_291b1ba7e57f841f902abf61caba95da
#
_entry.id   291b1ba7e57f841f902abf61caba95da
#
_cell.length_a   1.000
_cell.length_b   1.000
_cell.length_c   1.000
_cell.angle_alpha   90.00
_cell.angle_beta   90.00
_cell.angle_gamma   90.00
#
_symmetry.space_group_name_H-M   'P 1'
#
loop_
_entity.id
_entity.type
_entity.pdbx_description
1 polymer ?
#
loop_
_entity_poly.entity_id
_entity_poly.type
_entity_poly.pdbx_seq_one_letter_code
_entity_poly.pdbx_strand_id
1 'polypeptide(L)'
;MKREEIMERMGFVLHGEYLQRVRVYSNEEDETVISVDLHGMCRESAQKSLSNIIAIMRSPFILDVIHGYNGGTVIKELICNDLKSPKIKGHRSPQWNPGETLLQIA
;
A
#
# COMPACT_ATOMS: atom_id res chain seq x y z
N MET A 1 10.32 -8.38 10.34
CA MET A 1 9.17 -9.30 10.21
C MET A 1 9.40 -10.22 9.02
N LYS A 2 9.12 -11.49 9.16
CA LYS A 2 9.29 -12.44 8.06
C LYS A 2 8.15 -12.29 7.05
N ARG A 3 8.42 -12.68 5.80
CA ARG A 3 7.45 -12.58 4.71
C ARG A 3 6.14 -13.32 5.04
N GLU A 4 6.23 -14.52 5.58
CA GLU A 4 5.05 -15.33 5.93
C GLU A 4 4.19 -14.64 6.97
N GLU A 5 4.81 -14.01 7.95
CA GLU A 5 4.12 -13.26 8.99
C GLU A 5 3.41 -12.04 8.41
N ILE A 6 4.05 -11.33 7.48
CA ILE A 6 3.45 -10.20 6.80
C ILE A 6 2.25 -10.64 5.97
N MET A 7 2.39 -11.74 5.22
CA MET A 7 1.30 -12.26 4.39
C MET A 7 0.11 -12.70 5.25
N GLU A 8 0.37 -13.29 6.42
CA GLU A 8 -0.70 -13.64 7.35
C GLU A 8 -1.46 -12.39 7.80
N ARG A 9 -0.74 -11.33 8.12
CA ARG A 9 -1.37 -10.05 8.51
C ARG A 9 -2.18 -9.43 7.39
N MET A 10 -1.68 -9.52 6.16
CA MET A 10 -2.42 -9.00 4.99
C MET A 10 -3.75 -9.73 4.82
N GLY A 11 -3.82 -11.01 5.18
CA GLY A 11 -5.04 -11.80 5.14
C GLY A 11 -6.15 -11.30 6.05
N PHE A 12 -5.82 -10.51 7.08
CA PHE A 12 -6.83 -9.88 7.94
C PHE A 12 -7.39 -8.59 7.35
N VAL A 13 -6.72 -8.03 6.36
CA VAL A 13 -7.06 -6.72 5.81
C VAL A 13 -7.61 -6.81 4.40
N LEU A 14 -7.04 -7.67 3.57
CA LEU A 14 -7.40 -7.81 2.17
C LEU A 14 -8.01 -9.17 1.90
N HIS A 15 -8.91 -9.24 0.92
CA HIS A 15 -9.63 -10.47 0.58
C HIS A 15 -9.62 -10.71 -0.93
N GLY A 16 -9.84 -11.97 -1.32
CA GLY A 16 -10.02 -12.36 -2.71
C GLY A 16 -8.84 -11.95 -3.59
N GLU A 17 -9.15 -11.37 -4.74
CA GLU A 17 -8.15 -10.97 -5.72
C GLU A 17 -7.15 -9.95 -5.16
N TYR A 18 -7.60 -9.08 -4.28
CA TYR A 18 -6.70 -8.07 -3.70
C TYR A 18 -5.63 -8.73 -2.83
N LEU A 19 -5.99 -9.74 -2.07
CA LEU A 19 -5.03 -10.50 -1.28
C LEU A 19 -4.08 -11.30 -2.18
N GLN A 20 -4.59 -11.90 -3.25
CA GLN A 20 -3.80 -12.69 -4.19
C GLN A 20 -2.75 -11.85 -4.91
N ARG A 21 -2.99 -10.55 -5.07
CA ARG A 21 -2.08 -9.62 -5.76
C ARG A 21 -1.05 -8.98 -4.83
N VAL A 22 -1.12 -9.25 -3.54
CA VAL A 22 -0.13 -8.73 -2.59
C VAL A 22 1.23 -9.36 -2.85
N ARG A 23 2.27 -8.53 -2.85
CA ARG A 23 3.65 -8.98 -2.97
C ARG A 23 4.47 -8.40 -1.84
N VAL A 24 5.33 -9.21 -1.25
CA VAL A 24 6.23 -8.80 -0.18
C VAL A 24 7.64 -9.15 -0.61
N TYR A 25 8.51 -8.16 -0.65
CA TYR A 25 9.90 -8.36 -1.06
C TYR A 25 10.82 -7.33 -0.40
N SER A 26 12.11 -7.52 -0.54
CA SER A 26 13.12 -6.54 -0.13
C SER A 26 13.65 -5.83 -1.38
N ASN A 27 13.81 -4.53 -1.30
CA ASN A 27 14.39 -3.75 -2.39
C ASN A 27 15.93 -3.76 -2.32
N GLU A 28 16.58 -3.00 -3.20
CA GLU A 28 18.04 -2.94 -3.26
C GLU A 28 18.69 -2.37 -1.99
N GLU A 29 17.95 -1.58 -1.25
CA GLU A 29 18.41 -0.99 0.02
C GLU A 29 18.04 -1.85 1.23
N ASP A 30 17.62 -3.09 1.00
CA ASP A 30 17.21 -4.04 2.03
C ASP A 30 16.00 -3.55 2.84
N GLU A 31 15.19 -2.71 2.26
CA GLU A 31 13.94 -2.27 2.87
C GLU A 31 12.81 -3.22 2.51
N THR A 32 11.93 -3.51 3.47
CA THR A 32 10.74 -4.33 3.21
C THR A 32 9.75 -3.51 2.40
N VAL A 33 9.28 -4.09 1.29
CA VAL A 33 8.25 -3.50 0.44
C VAL A 33 7.03 -4.39 0.44
N ILE A 34 5.87 -3.80 0.70
CA ILE A 34 4.58 -4.47 0.57
C ILE A 34 3.86 -3.80 -0.58
N SER A 35 3.66 -4.55 -1.66
CA SER A 35 2.97 -4.05 -2.85
C SER A 35 1.53 -4.55 -2.83
N VAL A 36 0.59 -3.61 -2.95
CA VAL A 36 -0.84 -3.91 -2.99
C VAL A 36 -1.44 -3.29 -4.24
N ASP A 37 -2.24 -4.06 -4.95
CA ASP A 37 -2.91 -3.59 -6.16
C ASP A 37 -4.37 -3.33 -5.83
N LEU A 38 -4.72 -2.06 -5.70
CA LEU A 38 -6.06 -1.62 -5.30
C LEU A 38 -6.85 -1.01 -6.45
N HIS A 39 -6.39 -1.15 -7.70
CA HIS A 39 -7.11 -0.57 -8.82
C HIS A 39 -8.55 -1.11 -8.87
N GLY A 40 -9.50 -0.23 -9.13
CA GLY A 40 -10.91 -0.61 -9.16
C GLY A 40 -11.60 -0.62 -7.80
N MET A 41 -10.85 -0.53 -6.70
CA MET A 41 -11.43 -0.47 -5.36
C MET A 41 -12.06 0.93 -5.13
N CYS A 42 -13.21 0.97 -4.46
CA CYS A 42 -13.82 2.26 -4.14
C CYS A 42 -13.01 3.00 -3.08
N ARG A 43 -13.21 4.31 -3.01
CA ARG A 43 -12.43 5.19 -2.13
C ARG A 43 -12.50 4.74 -0.66
N GLU A 44 -13.69 4.43 -0.18
CA GLU A 44 -13.91 4.07 1.22
C GLU A 44 -13.21 2.76 1.59
N SER A 45 -13.31 1.76 0.71
CA SER A 45 -12.64 0.48 0.92
C SER A 45 -11.13 0.64 0.85
N ALA A 46 -10.62 1.45 -0.07
CA ALA A 46 -9.20 1.73 -0.21
C ALA A 46 -8.67 2.43 1.05
N GLN A 47 -9.37 3.44 1.54
CA GLN A 47 -8.97 4.15 2.75
C GLN A 47 -8.89 3.21 3.95
N LYS A 48 -9.90 2.39 4.13
CA LYS A 48 -9.95 1.41 5.22
C LYS A 48 -8.82 0.40 5.11
N SER A 49 -8.61 -0.14 3.92
CA SER A 49 -7.56 -1.13 3.69
C SER A 49 -6.18 -0.56 3.97
N LEU A 50 -5.88 0.62 3.43
CA LEU A 50 -4.57 1.25 3.62
C LEU A 50 -4.33 1.62 5.08
N SER A 51 -5.33 2.17 5.76
CA SER A 51 -5.23 2.51 7.17
C SER A 51 -4.97 1.26 8.02
N ASN A 52 -5.65 0.16 7.71
CA ASN A 52 -5.48 -1.09 8.44
C ASN A 52 -4.11 -1.73 8.19
N ILE A 53 -3.61 -1.67 6.95
CA ILE A 53 -2.27 -2.18 6.63
C ILE A 53 -1.22 -1.42 7.44
N ILE A 54 -1.30 -0.10 7.46
CA ILE A 54 -0.37 0.74 8.20
C ILE A 54 -0.43 0.43 9.69
N ALA A 55 -1.64 0.24 10.23
CA ALA A 55 -1.85 -0.02 11.65
C ALA A 55 -1.37 -1.40 12.09
N ILE A 56 -1.51 -2.41 11.24
CA ILE A 56 -1.20 -3.79 11.62
C ILE A 56 0.29 -4.12 11.55
N MET A 57 1.06 -3.32 10.83
CA MET A 57 2.51 -3.53 10.71
C MET A 57 3.24 -2.95 11.92
N ARG A 58 4.28 -3.67 12.37
CA ARG A 58 5.05 -3.30 13.57
C ARG A 58 6.45 -2.78 13.26
N SER A 59 6.89 -2.90 12.03
CA SER A 59 8.22 -2.45 11.61
C SER A 59 8.10 -1.50 10.43
N PRO A 60 9.08 -0.64 10.21
CA PRO A 60 9.08 0.24 9.04
C PRO A 60 9.06 -0.53 7.73
N PHE A 61 8.37 0.01 6.75
CA PHE A 61 8.27 -0.60 5.42
C PHE A 61 7.89 0.44 4.38
N ILE A 62 8.00 0.06 3.13
CA ILE A 62 7.49 0.86 2.01
C ILE A 62 6.19 0.21 1.55
N LEU A 63 5.13 1.00 1.51
CA LEU A 63 3.84 0.56 0.99
C LEU A 63 3.72 1.03 -0.45
N ASP A 64 3.77 0.08 -1.37
CA ASP A 64 3.67 0.31 -2.80
C ASP A 64 2.22 0.10 -3.23
N VAL A 65 1.52 1.19 -3.53
CA VAL A 65 0.10 1.14 -3.88
C VAL A 65 -0.06 1.30 -5.39
N ILE A 66 -0.56 0.25 -6.02
CA ILE A 66 -0.91 0.28 -7.44
C ILE A 66 -2.39 0.64 -7.52
N HIS A 67 -2.68 1.85 -7.99
CA HIS A 67 -4.05 2.36 -8.04
C HIS A 67 -4.57 2.55 -9.47
N GLY A 68 -3.69 2.42 -10.46
CA GLY A 68 -4.04 2.66 -11.84
C GLY A 68 -4.12 4.15 -12.17
N TYR A 69 -4.22 4.46 -13.45
CA TYR A 69 -4.34 5.85 -13.91
C TYR A 69 -5.58 6.09 -14.79
N ASN A 70 -6.19 5.04 -15.33
CA ASN A 70 -7.46 5.15 -16.05
C ASN A 70 -8.60 5.04 -15.03
N GLY A 71 -9.09 6.18 -14.53
CA GLY A 71 -10.08 6.22 -13.47
C GLY A 71 -9.50 5.99 -12.08
N GLY A 72 -8.17 5.92 -11.95
CA GLY A 72 -7.48 5.65 -10.68
C GLY A 72 -7.15 6.88 -9.85
N THR A 73 -7.58 8.07 -10.27
CA THR A 73 -7.26 9.33 -9.58
C THR A 73 -7.86 9.40 -8.17
N VAL A 74 -8.97 8.70 -7.93
CA VAL A 74 -9.65 8.71 -6.62
C VAL A 74 -8.72 8.18 -5.52
N ILE A 75 -8.08 7.04 -5.75
CA ILE A 75 -7.18 6.44 -4.75
C ILE A 75 -5.91 7.28 -4.63
N LYS A 76 -5.38 7.78 -5.73
CA LYS A 76 -4.21 8.65 -5.71
C LYS A 76 -4.47 9.90 -4.87
N GLU A 77 -5.61 10.55 -5.08
CA GLU A 77 -6.01 11.73 -4.33
C GLU A 77 -6.23 11.42 -2.85
N LEU A 78 -6.82 10.26 -2.56
CA LEU A 78 -6.96 9.78 -1.19
C LEU A 78 -5.61 9.70 -0.49
N ILE A 79 -4.63 9.07 -1.12
CA ILE A 79 -3.29 8.90 -0.55
C ILE A 79 -2.61 10.24 -0.33
N CYS A 80 -2.68 11.13 -1.31
CA CYS A 80 -1.96 12.40 -1.26
C CYS A 80 -2.60 13.42 -0.31
N ASN A 81 -3.92 13.39 -0.16
CA ASN A 81 -4.64 14.45 0.53
C ASN A 81 -5.37 14.02 1.80
N ASP A 82 -5.92 12.81 1.82
CA ASP A 82 -6.87 12.42 2.87
C ASP A 82 -6.40 11.32 3.80
N LEU A 83 -5.45 10.51 3.35
CA LEU A 83 -4.93 9.43 4.18
C LEU A 83 -3.99 10.01 5.24
N LYS A 84 -4.38 9.92 6.50
CA LYS A 84 -3.63 10.48 7.62
C LYS A 84 -3.18 9.37 8.55
N SER A 85 -1.89 9.40 8.88
CA SER A 85 -1.31 8.55 9.91
C SER A 85 0.04 9.15 10.30
N PRO A 86 0.38 9.17 11.59
CA PRO A 86 1.70 9.65 12.02
C PRO A 86 2.84 8.75 11.54
N LYS A 87 2.52 7.53 11.10
CA LYS A 87 3.52 6.61 10.55
C LYS A 87 3.91 6.93 9.11
N ILE A 88 3.11 7.71 8.39
CA ILE A 88 3.43 8.09 7.01
C ILE A 88 4.47 9.19 7.04
N LYS A 89 5.68 8.90 6.55
CA LYS A 89 6.79 9.84 6.52
C LYS A 89 6.93 10.57 5.18
N GLY A 90 6.30 10.07 4.14
CA GLY A 90 6.31 10.70 2.83
C GLY A 90 5.70 9.80 1.79
N HIS A 91 5.46 10.37 0.62
CA HIS A 91 4.97 9.62 -0.53
C HIS A 91 5.61 10.14 -1.80
N ARG A 92 5.73 9.27 -2.80
CA ARG A 92 6.23 9.66 -4.12
C ARG A 92 5.60 8.77 -5.18
N SER A 93 5.49 9.30 -6.40
CA SER A 93 5.05 8.54 -7.56
C SER A 93 6.26 8.28 -8.45
N PRO A 94 6.54 7.02 -8.83
CA PRO A 94 7.60 6.74 -9.78
C PRO A 94 7.34 7.42 -11.11
N GLN A 95 8.37 7.95 -11.74
CA GLN A 95 8.24 8.65 -13.02
C GLN A 95 7.77 7.73 -14.14
N TRP A 96 8.13 6.44 -14.05
CA TRP A 96 7.79 5.45 -15.07
C TRP A 96 6.38 4.88 -14.92
N ASN A 97 5.71 5.15 -13.81
CA ASN A 97 4.38 4.58 -13.58
C ASN A 97 3.49 5.54 -12.79
N PRO A 98 2.66 6.34 -13.49
CA PRO A 98 1.74 7.27 -12.83
C PRO A 98 0.59 6.57 -12.10
N GLY A 99 0.40 5.26 -12.31
CA GLY A 99 -0.62 4.46 -11.64
C GLY A 99 -0.16 3.86 -10.32
N GLU A 100 0.97 4.31 -9.79
CA GLU A 100 1.60 3.75 -8.59
C GLU A 100 2.03 4.88 -7.65
N THR A 101 1.88 4.68 -6.36
CA THR A 101 2.38 5.60 -5.34
C THR A 101 3.07 4.82 -4.24
N LEU A 102 4.27 5.25 -3.87
CA LEU A 102 5.06 4.65 -2.80
C LEU A 102 4.92 5.49 -1.54
N LEU A 103 4.60 4.83 -0.42
CA LEU A 103 4.49 5.45 0.89
C LEU A 103 5.62 4.95 1.79
N GLN A 104 6.34 5.88 2.38
CA GLN A 104 7.36 5.55 3.38
C GLN A 104 6.68 5.47 4.74
N ILE A 105 6.66 4.28 5.33
CA ILE A 105 5.99 4.03 6.60
C ILE A 105 7.03 3.77 7.69
N ALA A 106 6.91 4.48 8.77
CA ALA A 106 7.85 4.35 9.91
C ALA A 106 7.45 3.24 10.86
#